data_00329598773dd13172e0fa8ccbe8b994
#
_entry.id   00329598773dd13172e0fa8ccbe8b994
#
_cell.length_a   1.000
_cell.length_b   1.000
_cell.length_c   1.000
_cell.angle_alpha   90.00
_cell.angle_beta   90.00
_cell.angle_gamma   90.00
#
_symmetry.space_group_name_H-M   'P 1'
#
loop_
_entity.id
_entity.type
_entity.pdbx_description
1 polymer ?
#
loop_
_entity_poly.entity_id
_entity_poly.type
_entity_poly.pdbx_seq_one_letter_code
_entity_poly.pdbx_strand_id
1 'polypeptide(L)'
;VTRALNEVHDKAVASVRLDGSDALAANGSFSTQFRIASAALDGAVDVESYFDPADAQKLSFSLTAPDCRVFTAANAPAGIDMELDAAEGVFVATIGTEVSGRNGVWTLKATSNAAMEDGLSVDVSSASRLALNGEVTGGVLAAVNTAPTLRATLASDKRIKGATVRATVYNEDGQAVLENLVMRDDGVAPDLRAGDGEYAVSLKDKLKAGEYYAMVEANNDGSAVIASLGALVKGARTEETPVEAFQREAEVSFTL
;
A
#
# COMPACT_ATOMS: atom_id res chain seq x y z
N VAL A 1 -22.00 5.13 -11.44
CA VAL A 1 -21.87 6.25 -10.48
C VAL A 1 -20.55 6.93 -10.75
N THR A 2 -20.62 8.13 -11.33
CA THR A 2 -19.46 8.91 -11.77
C THR A 2 -18.85 9.59 -10.55
N ARG A 3 -17.84 9.00 -9.96
CA ARG A 3 -16.99 9.71 -9.01
C ARG A 3 -16.15 10.70 -9.82
N ALA A 4 -16.32 11.98 -9.60
CA ALA A 4 -15.54 13.02 -10.23
C ALA A 4 -14.05 12.71 -10.01
N LEU A 5 -13.28 12.69 -11.09
CA LEU A 5 -11.83 12.77 -11.06
C LEU A 5 -11.47 14.09 -10.36
N ASN A 6 -11.23 14.02 -9.07
CA ASN A 6 -10.64 15.14 -8.38
C ASN A 6 -9.19 15.29 -8.83
N GLU A 7 -8.88 16.52 -9.16
CA GLU A 7 -7.60 17.00 -9.65
C GLU A 7 -6.42 16.34 -8.97
N VAL A 8 -5.49 15.90 -9.82
CA VAL A 8 -4.16 15.45 -9.42
C VAL A 8 -3.46 16.59 -8.70
N HIS A 9 -3.58 16.62 -7.39
CA HIS A 9 -2.69 17.44 -6.58
C HIS A 9 -1.35 16.73 -6.47
N ASP A 10 -0.26 17.48 -6.63
CA ASP A 10 1.16 17.12 -6.57
C ASP A 10 1.62 16.46 -5.23
N LYS A 11 0.76 15.77 -4.54
CA LYS A 11 1.12 14.97 -3.36
C LYS A 11 0.91 13.51 -3.70
N ALA A 12 1.99 12.77 -3.68
CA ALA A 12 1.91 11.32 -3.76
C ALA A 12 0.96 10.81 -2.65
N VAL A 13 -0.13 10.18 -3.07
CA VAL A 13 -1.02 9.48 -2.15
C VAL A 13 -0.49 8.06 -2.06
N ALA A 14 -0.02 7.68 -0.89
CA ALA A 14 0.25 6.28 -0.62
C ALA A 14 -1.07 5.61 -0.26
N SER A 15 -1.45 4.58 -0.99
CA SER A 15 -2.59 3.75 -0.66
C SER A 15 -2.13 2.32 -0.44
N VAL A 16 -2.77 1.65 0.51
CA VAL A 16 -2.61 0.22 0.76
C VAL A 16 -4.02 -0.35 0.77
N ARG A 17 -4.30 -1.24 -0.17
CA ARG A 17 -5.53 -2.00 -0.15
C ARG A 17 -5.34 -3.19 0.78
N LEU A 18 -6.11 -3.23 1.85
CA LEU A 18 -6.07 -4.35 2.78
C LEU A 18 -7.09 -5.41 2.36
N ASP A 19 -6.81 -6.65 2.73
CA ASP A 19 -7.75 -7.75 2.50
C ASP A 19 -9.10 -7.43 3.15
N GLY A 20 -10.15 -7.68 2.38
CA GLY A 20 -11.51 -7.62 2.90
C GLY A 20 -11.90 -8.91 3.63
N SER A 21 -13.13 -8.97 4.09
CA SER A 21 -13.72 -10.19 4.61
C SER A 21 -14.88 -10.64 3.75
N ASP A 22 -15.16 -11.93 3.75
CA ASP A 22 -16.48 -12.45 3.40
C ASP A 22 -17.54 -11.91 4.38
N ALA A 23 -18.83 -12.17 4.07
CA ALA A 23 -19.94 -11.80 4.92
C ALA A 23 -19.74 -12.30 6.37
N LEU A 24 -19.85 -11.39 7.34
CA LEU A 24 -19.70 -11.75 8.75
C LEU A 24 -20.97 -12.43 9.27
N ALA A 25 -20.79 -13.52 10.01
CA ALA A 25 -21.88 -14.12 10.77
C ALA A 25 -22.34 -13.19 11.90
N ALA A 26 -23.51 -13.45 12.48
CA ALA A 26 -23.95 -12.75 13.69
C ALA A 26 -22.92 -12.90 14.82
N ASN A 27 -22.56 -11.79 15.44
CA ASN A 27 -21.46 -11.66 16.41
C ASN A 27 -20.07 -12.03 15.86
N GLY A 28 -19.94 -12.07 14.53
CA GLY A 28 -18.66 -12.23 13.84
C GLY A 28 -17.80 -10.96 13.92
N SER A 29 -16.54 -11.11 13.64
CA SER A 29 -15.62 -9.98 13.55
C SER A 29 -14.56 -10.19 12.47
N PHE A 30 -14.16 -9.10 11.87
CA PHE A 30 -13.00 -9.00 10.98
C PHE A 30 -12.00 -8.04 11.59
N SER A 31 -10.71 -8.28 11.40
CA SER A 31 -9.68 -7.33 11.77
C SER A 31 -8.53 -7.38 10.79
N THR A 32 -8.01 -6.21 10.44
CA THR A 32 -6.86 -6.06 9.58
C THR A 32 -5.87 -5.07 10.18
N GLN A 33 -4.61 -5.17 9.78
CA GLN A 33 -3.53 -4.34 10.30
C GLN A 33 -2.93 -3.49 9.19
N PHE A 34 -2.56 -2.27 9.54
CA PHE A 34 -1.84 -1.35 8.69
C PHE A 34 -0.76 -0.63 9.48
N ARG A 35 0.26 -0.13 8.80
CA ARG A 35 1.36 0.58 9.43
C ARG A 35 1.37 2.05 9.06
N ILE A 36 1.40 2.91 10.06
CA ILE A 36 1.65 4.33 9.89
C ILE A 36 3.13 4.61 10.15
N ALA A 37 3.79 5.25 9.20
CA ALA A 37 5.13 5.80 9.37
C ALA A 37 5.07 7.14 10.13
N SER A 38 6.23 7.77 10.33
CA SER A 38 6.28 9.06 11.04
C SER A 38 5.53 10.17 10.29
N ALA A 39 5.16 11.21 11.01
CA ALA A 39 4.56 12.41 10.42
C ALA A 39 5.51 13.13 9.42
N ALA A 40 6.80 12.78 9.39
CA ALA A 40 7.74 13.27 8.40
C ALA A 40 7.54 12.59 7.03
N LEU A 41 7.07 11.34 7.03
CA LEU A 41 6.80 10.56 5.82
C LEU A 41 5.31 10.59 5.46
N ASP A 42 4.42 10.37 6.43
CA ASP A 42 2.98 10.26 6.21
C ASP A 42 2.25 11.49 6.77
N GLY A 43 1.37 12.07 5.98
CA GLY A 43 0.39 13.06 6.41
C GLY A 43 -0.68 12.46 7.32
N ALA A 44 -1.87 13.03 7.34
CA ALA A 44 -3.04 12.36 7.90
C ALA A 44 -3.28 11.05 7.15
N VAL A 45 -3.76 10.04 7.88
CA VAL A 45 -4.04 8.71 7.32
C VAL A 45 -5.53 8.48 7.39
N ASP A 46 -6.13 8.17 6.25
CA ASP A 46 -7.53 7.80 6.13
C ASP A 46 -7.64 6.28 5.99
N VAL A 47 -8.51 5.71 6.80
CA VAL A 47 -8.84 4.28 6.81
C VAL A 47 -10.30 4.17 6.43
N GLU A 48 -10.57 3.64 5.26
CA GLU A 48 -11.92 3.51 4.72
C GLU A 48 -12.34 2.03 4.69
N SER A 49 -13.54 1.74 5.12
CA SER A 49 -14.14 0.41 4.98
C SER A 49 -15.45 0.51 4.24
N TYR A 50 -15.61 -0.27 3.18
CA TYR A 50 -16.78 -0.30 2.31
C TYR A 50 -17.57 -1.59 2.53
N PHE A 51 -18.89 -1.47 2.62
CA PHE A 51 -19.83 -2.57 2.88
C PHE A 51 -21.21 -2.25 2.28
N ASP A 52 -22.13 -3.20 2.23
CA ASP A 52 -23.49 -2.94 1.78
C ASP A 52 -24.20 -1.96 2.76
N PRO A 53 -24.79 -0.85 2.29
CA PRO A 53 -25.54 0.08 3.13
C PRO A 53 -26.61 -0.58 4.02
N ALA A 54 -27.20 -1.69 3.57
CA ALA A 54 -28.18 -2.45 4.36
C ALA A 54 -27.57 -3.09 5.63
N ASP A 55 -26.26 -3.23 5.68
CA ASP A 55 -25.51 -3.79 6.80
C ASP A 55 -25.01 -2.71 7.79
N ALA A 56 -25.15 -1.42 7.46
CA ALA A 56 -24.62 -0.33 8.26
C ALA A 56 -25.04 -0.38 9.74
N GLN A 57 -26.29 -0.70 10.03
CA GLN A 57 -26.82 -0.78 11.39
C GLN A 57 -26.37 -2.03 12.15
N LYS A 58 -25.77 -2.99 11.45
CA LYS A 58 -25.26 -4.23 12.03
C LYS A 58 -23.80 -4.08 12.47
N LEU A 59 -23.07 -3.09 11.93
CA LEU A 59 -21.63 -2.94 12.09
C LEU A 59 -21.24 -1.97 13.20
N SER A 60 -20.12 -2.29 13.84
CA SER A 60 -19.43 -1.40 14.77
C SER A 60 -17.93 -1.48 14.50
N PHE A 61 -17.28 -0.33 14.46
CA PHE A 61 -15.87 -0.20 14.14
C PHE A 61 -15.05 0.28 15.34
N SER A 62 -13.82 -0.20 15.43
CA SER A 62 -12.83 0.28 16.39
C SER A 62 -11.44 0.27 15.80
N LEU A 63 -10.62 1.22 16.23
CA LEU A 63 -9.19 1.30 15.92
C LEU A 63 -8.39 0.98 17.18
N THR A 64 -7.40 0.10 17.06
CA THR A 64 -6.41 -0.14 18.12
C THR A 64 -5.09 0.47 17.70
N ALA A 65 -4.60 1.41 18.50
CA ALA A 65 -3.32 2.08 18.28
C ALA A 65 -2.12 1.19 18.64
N PRO A 66 -0.90 1.55 18.23
CA PRO A 66 0.33 0.80 18.54
C PRO A 66 0.60 0.61 20.05
N ASP A 67 0.09 1.51 20.87
CA ASP A 67 0.17 1.44 22.34
C ASP A 67 -0.99 0.68 23.00
N CYS A 68 -1.76 -0.07 22.20
CA CYS A 68 -2.92 -0.87 22.62
C CYS A 68 -4.14 -0.07 23.10
N ARG A 69 -4.18 1.25 22.95
CA ARG A 69 -5.41 2.03 23.18
C ARG A 69 -6.43 1.71 22.10
N VAL A 70 -7.69 1.56 22.51
CA VAL A 70 -8.80 1.26 21.60
C VAL A 70 -9.71 2.48 21.48
N PHE A 71 -9.97 2.89 20.27
CA PHE A 71 -10.81 4.03 19.92
C PHE A 71 -12.06 3.58 19.15
N THR A 72 -13.13 4.26 19.42
CA THR A 72 -14.42 4.17 18.72
C THR A 72 -14.88 5.59 18.44
N ALA A 73 -15.90 5.80 17.63
CA ALA A 73 -16.47 7.12 17.40
C ALA A 73 -16.90 7.85 18.69
N ALA A 74 -17.21 7.09 19.76
CA ALA A 74 -17.66 7.67 21.03
C ALA A 74 -16.51 8.13 21.93
N ASN A 75 -15.28 7.64 21.76
CA ASN A 75 -14.12 7.92 22.64
C ASN A 75 -12.85 8.31 21.90
N ALA A 76 -12.93 8.59 20.61
CA ALA A 76 -11.79 9.04 19.82
C ALA A 76 -11.25 10.36 20.39
N PRO A 77 -9.92 10.48 20.60
CA PRO A 77 -9.31 11.73 21.07
C PRO A 77 -9.23 12.75 19.93
N ALA A 78 -8.93 13.99 20.27
CA ALA A 78 -8.63 15.01 19.27
C ALA A 78 -7.54 14.52 18.28
N GLY A 79 -7.78 14.72 17.00
CA GLY A 79 -6.92 14.26 15.91
C GLY A 79 -7.26 12.86 15.38
N ILE A 80 -8.23 12.17 15.96
CA ILE A 80 -8.82 10.96 15.38
C ILE A 80 -10.31 11.22 15.18
N ASP A 81 -10.73 11.26 13.91
CA ASP A 81 -12.13 11.35 13.53
C ASP A 81 -12.59 9.97 13.03
N MET A 82 -13.80 9.58 13.42
CA MET A 82 -14.40 8.30 13.03
C MET A 82 -15.88 8.53 12.70
N GLU A 83 -16.23 8.28 11.45
CA GLU A 83 -17.58 8.50 10.92
C GLU A 83 -18.08 7.25 10.18
N LEU A 84 -19.36 6.97 10.35
CA LEU A 84 -20.08 5.94 9.61
C LEU A 84 -21.16 6.59 8.74
N ASP A 85 -20.95 6.59 7.44
CA ASP A 85 -21.98 6.94 6.47
C ASP A 85 -22.81 5.71 6.12
N ALA A 86 -23.94 5.57 6.80
CA ALA A 86 -24.83 4.44 6.61
C ALA A 86 -25.54 4.47 5.24
N ALA A 87 -25.69 5.61 4.60
CA ALA A 87 -26.35 5.73 3.32
C ALA A 87 -25.46 5.29 2.16
N GLU A 88 -24.18 5.57 2.27
CA GLU A 88 -23.18 5.18 1.27
C GLU A 88 -22.51 3.83 1.57
N GLY A 89 -22.73 3.25 2.77
CA GLY A 89 -22.08 2.01 3.19
C GLY A 89 -20.58 2.17 3.39
N VAL A 90 -20.17 3.27 3.99
CA VAL A 90 -18.75 3.59 4.21
C VAL A 90 -18.51 3.97 5.66
N PHE A 91 -17.47 3.38 6.24
CA PHE A 91 -16.86 3.86 7.47
C PHE A 91 -15.54 4.55 7.13
N VAL A 92 -15.30 5.72 7.68
CA VAL A 92 -14.05 6.47 7.52
C VAL A 92 -13.46 6.77 8.90
N ALA A 93 -12.17 6.51 9.05
CA ALA A 93 -11.42 6.98 10.20
C ALA A 93 -10.18 7.76 9.74
N THR A 94 -10.06 9.01 10.17
CA THR A 94 -8.90 9.86 9.88
C THR A 94 -8.00 9.95 11.10
N ILE A 95 -6.71 9.63 10.95
CA ILE A 95 -5.69 9.72 12.00
C ILE A 95 -4.75 10.87 11.67
N GLY A 96 -4.89 11.99 12.37
CA GLY A 96 -4.12 13.21 12.16
C GLY A 96 -2.64 13.07 12.52
N THR A 97 -1.84 14.02 12.03
CA THR A 97 -0.38 14.04 12.30
C THR A 97 -0.03 14.38 13.74
N GLU A 98 -0.93 15.05 14.46
CA GLU A 98 -0.80 15.48 15.85
C GLU A 98 -1.05 14.35 16.86
N VAL A 99 -1.56 13.20 16.43
CA VAL A 99 -1.85 12.07 17.32
C VAL A 99 -0.56 11.52 17.91
N SER A 100 -0.41 11.65 19.22
CA SER A 100 0.78 11.14 19.91
C SER A 100 0.84 9.62 19.88
N GLY A 101 2.00 9.07 19.52
CA GLY A 101 2.22 7.63 19.43
C GLY A 101 1.58 6.99 18.19
N ARG A 102 1.26 7.78 17.15
CA ARG A 102 0.63 7.28 15.93
C ARG A 102 1.51 6.33 15.11
N ASN A 103 2.83 6.43 15.26
CA ASN A 103 3.76 5.61 14.47
C ASN A 103 3.71 4.16 14.92
N GLY A 104 3.58 3.24 13.97
CA GLY A 104 3.56 1.81 14.25
C GLY A 104 2.38 1.09 13.62
N VAL A 105 2.08 -0.09 14.12
CA VAL A 105 1.01 -0.93 13.61
C VAL A 105 -0.31 -0.58 14.30
N TRP A 106 -1.29 -0.25 13.50
CA TRP A 106 -2.67 -0.05 13.88
C TRP A 106 -3.50 -1.26 13.47
N THR A 107 -4.60 -1.49 14.18
CA THR A 107 -5.57 -2.53 13.82
C THR A 107 -6.95 -1.90 13.67
N LEU A 108 -7.56 -2.04 12.49
CA LEU A 108 -8.99 -1.81 12.31
C LEU A 108 -9.72 -3.11 12.67
N LYS A 109 -10.77 -3.00 13.45
CA LYS A 109 -11.67 -4.11 13.74
C LYS A 109 -13.11 -3.70 13.44
N ALA A 110 -13.80 -4.52 12.65
CA ALA A 110 -15.23 -4.47 12.44
C ALA A 110 -15.90 -5.64 13.19
N THR A 111 -17.03 -5.38 13.83
CA THR A 111 -17.85 -6.42 14.47
C THR A 111 -19.29 -6.28 14.03
N SER A 112 -19.96 -7.39 13.78
CA SER A 112 -21.35 -7.40 13.39
C SER A 112 -22.24 -8.02 14.49
N ASN A 113 -23.36 -7.37 14.79
CA ASN A 113 -24.34 -7.88 15.76
C ASN A 113 -25.39 -8.81 15.12
N ALA A 114 -25.44 -8.89 13.78
CA ALA A 114 -26.30 -9.76 13.01
C ALA A 114 -25.56 -10.26 11.76
N ALA A 115 -26.06 -11.31 11.11
CA ALA A 115 -25.46 -11.81 9.88
C ALA A 115 -25.50 -10.73 8.78
N MET A 116 -24.41 -10.53 8.09
CA MET A 116 -24.27 -9.68 6.91
C MET A 116 -24.63 -10.48 5.66
N GLU A 117 -25.04 -9.79 4.62
CA GLU A 117 -25.28 -10.41 3.30
C GLU A 117 -24.00 -10.44 2.47
N ASP A 118 -23.23 -9.35 2.53
CA ASP A 118 -21.98 -9.18 1.80
C ASP A 118 -20.79 -8.96 2.75
N GLY A 119 -19.59 -9.13 2.21
CA GLY A 119 -18.34 -8.85 2.91
C GLY A 119 -18.04 -7.35 3.02
N LEU A 120 -16.88 -7.05 3.59
CA LEU A 120 -16.36 -5.68 3.63
C LEU A 120 -14.95 -5.62 3.04
N SER A 121 -14.60 -4.48 2.47
CA SER A 121 -13.23 -4.17 2.03
C SER A 121 -12.66 -3.01 2.83
N VAL A 122 -11.33 -2.94 2.91
CA VAL A 122 -10.63 -1.89 3.64
C VAL A 122 -9.52 -1.30 2.77
N ASP A 123 -9.52 0.03 2.65
CA ASP A 123 -8.47 0.79 2.02
C ASP A 123 -7.84 1.74 3.05
N VAL A 124 -6.52 1.90 2.99
CA VAL A 124 -5.79 2.86 3.81
C VAL A 124 -5.01 3.79 2.90
N SER A 125 -5.19 5.07 3.07
CA SER A 125 -4.52 6.08 2.26
C SER A 125 -3.90 7.18 3.11
N SER A 126 -2.84 7.80 2.60
CA SER A 126 -2.23 8.96 3.24
C SER A 126 -1.59 9.89 2.21
N ALA A 127 -1.56 11.18 2.49
CA ALA A 127 -0.66 12.09 1.80
C ALA A 127 0.76 11.78 2.28
N SER A 128 1.55 11.08 1.45
CA SER A 128 2.88 10.62 1.82
C SER A 128 3.96 11.26 0.96
N ARG A 129 5.12 11.53 1.57
CA ARG A 129 6.33 11.88 0.83
C ARG A 129 7.04 10.64 0.27
N LEU A 130 6.65 9.45 0.73
CA LEU A 130 7.20 8.19 0.29
C LEU A 130 6.27 7.57 -0.75
N ALA A 131 6.73 7.55 -2.00
CA ALA A 131 6.01 6.97 -3.12
C ALA A 131 6.64 5.64 -3.54
N LEU A 132 5.79 4.67 -3.84
CA LEU A 132 6.12 3.47 -4.58
C LEU A 132 5.49 3.61 -5.97
N ASN A 133 6.31 3.60 -7.02
CA ASN A 133 5.84 3.66 -8.40
C ASN A 133 6.28 2.39 -9.11
N GLY A 134 5.36 1.80 -9.86
CA GLY A 134 5.62 0.61 -10.65
C GLY A 134 5.42 0.84 -12.14
N GLU A 135 6.14 0.10 -12.96
CA GLU A 135 5.98 0.09 -14.42
C GLU A 135 6.34 -1.28 -14.99
N VAL A 136 5.76 -1.63 -16.14
CA VAL A 136 6.23 -2.77 -16.94
C VAL A 136 6.91 -2.25 -18.18
N THR A 137 8.16 -2.63 -18.35
CA THR A 137 8.98 -2.29 -19.53
C THR A 137 9.21 -3.52 -20.40
N GLY A 138 9.29 -3.33 -21.72
CA GLY A 138 9.40 -4.43 -22.68
C GLY A 138 8.04 -5.02 -23.06
N GLY A 139 8.05 -6.16 -23.73
CA GLY A 139 6.83 -6.81 -24.25
C GLY A 139 6.58 -6.57 -25.74
N VAL A 140 5.41 -6.98 -26.22
CA VAL A 140 5.09 -7.07 -27.68
C VAL A 140 5.09 -5.73 -28.38
N LEU A 141 4.84 -4.63 -27.67
CA LEU A 141 4.82 -3.27 -28.24
C LEU A 141 6.19 -2.57 -28.22
N ALA A 142 7.20 -3.17 -27.58
CA ALA A 142 8.54 -2.61 -27.60
C ALA A 142 9.18 -2.80 -28.96
N ALA A 143 9.71 -1.73 -29.54
CA ALA A 143 10.44 -1.77 -30.83
C ALA A 143 11.68 -2.68 -30.82
N VAL A 144 12.04 -3.18 -29.66
CA VAL A 144 13.10 -4.16 -29.40
C VAL A 144 12.46 -5.30 -28.62
N ASN A 145 12.65 -6.52 -29.08
CA ASN A 145 12.11 -7.75 -28.47
C ASN A 145 12.77 -8.02 -27.08
N THR A 146 12.50 -7.11 -26.12
CA THR A 146 13.00 -7.21 -24.76
C THR A 146 12.00 -7.95 -23.90
N ALA A 147 12.50 -8.80 -23.01
CA ALA A 147 11.68 -9.53 -22.07
C ALA A 147 10.87 -8.55 -21.19
N PRO A 148 9.55 -8.78 -20.99
CA PRO A 148 8.76 -7.95 -20.10
C PRO A 148 9.34 -8.00 -18.69
N THR A 149 9.53 -6.83 -18.12
CA THR A 149 10.15 -6.64 -16.82
C THR A 149 9.27 -5.72 -15.97
N LEU A 150 8.83 -6.20 -14.82
CA LEU A 150 8.18 -5.36 -13.83
C LEU A 150 9.28 -4.65 -13.02
N ARG A 151 9.19 -3.34 -12.96
CA ARG A 151 10.09 -2.46 -12.20
C ARG A 151 9.29 -1.70 -11.16
N ALA A 152 9.92 -1.42 -10.04
CA ALA A 152 9.38 -0.56 -9.00
C ALA A 152 10.45 0.40 -8.52
N THR A 153 10.08 1.66 -8.34
CA THR A 153 10.92 2.69 -7.75
C THR A 153 10.34 3.13 -6.42
N LEU A 154 11.12 3.02 -5.38
CA LEU A 154 10.77 3.47 -4.04
C LEU A 154 11.55 4.75 -3.73
N ALA A 155 10.83 5.85 -3.50
CA ALA A 155 11.45 7.15 -3.30
C ALA A 155 10.64 8.07 -2.36
N SER A 156 11.36 8.90 -1.61
CA SER A 156 10.83 10.15 -1.06
C SER A 156 11.43 11.30 -1.89
N ASP A 157 12.16 12.23 -1.30
CA ASP A 157 12.98 13.19 -2.06
C ASP A 157 14.16 12.51 -2.79
N LYS A 158 14.55 11.32 -2.33
CA LYS A 158 15.60 10.47 -2.90
C LYS A 158 15.13 9.03 -2.93
N ARG A 159 15.73 8.23 -3.80
CA ARG A 159 15.47 6.79 -3.88
C ARG A 159 15.84 6.06 -2.60
N ILE A 160 15.12 5.00 -2.28
CA ILE A 160 15.28 4.20 -1.06
C ILE A 160 15.62 2.78 -1.46
N LYS A 161 16.72 2.26 -0.92
CA LYS A 161 17.20 0.90 -1.12
C LYS A 161 17.06 0.05 0.15
N GLY A 162 17.12 -1.26 0.00
CA GLY A 162 17.12 -2.21 1.12
C GLY A 162 15.75 -2.54 1.70
N ALA A 163 14.65 -2.04 1.10
CA ALA A 163 13.31 -2.51 1.41
C ALA A 163 13.07 -3.90 0.81
N THR A 164 12.15 -4.65 1.39
CA THR A 164 11.64 -5.87 0.78
C THR A 164 10.52 -5.49 -0.19
N VAL A 165 10.74 -5.75 -1.50
CA VAL A 165 9.74 -5.46 -2.53
C VAL A 165 9.29 -6.76 -3.19
N ARG A 166 7.98 -6.94 -3.29
CA ARG A 166 7.34 -8.12 -3.87
C ARG A 166 6.21 -7.70 -4.79
N ALA A 167 5.79 -8.60 -5.67
CA ALA A 167 4.64 -8.38 -6.52
C ALA A 167 3.79 -9.64 -6.65
N THR A 168 2.49 -9.45 -6.81
CA THR A 168 1.54 -10.47 -7.23
C THR A 168 0.88 -9.98 -8.51
N VAL A 169 0.82 -10.82 -9.53
CA VAL A 169 0.22 -10.48 -10.83
C VAL A 169 -1.10 -11.20 -10.96
N TYR A 170 -2.12 -10.46 -11.40
CA TYR A 170 -3.47 -10.90 -11.61
C TYR A 170 -3.85 -10.79 -13.07
N ASN A 171 -4.72 -11.70 -13.56
CA ASN A 171 -5.35 -11.60 -14.87
C ASN A 171 -6.58 -10.67 -14.82
N GLU A 172 -7.24 -10.48 -15.97
CA GLU A 172 -8.45 -9.66 -16.11
C GLU A 172 -9.64 -10.15 -15.25
N ASP A 173 -9.67 -11.43 -14.88
CA ASP A 173 -10.69 -12.02 -14.00
C ASP A 173 -10.37 -11.81 -12.50
N GLY A 174 -9.28 -11.12 -12.15
CA GLY A 174 -8.85 -10.92 -10.77
C GLY A 174 -8.20 -12.15 -10.12
N GLN A 175 -7.85 -13.18 -10.92
CA GLN A 175 -7.18 -14.36 -10.40
C GLN A 175 -5.67 -14.14 -10.35
N ALA A 176 -5.05 -14.44 -9.21
CA ALA A 176 -3.60 -14.40 -9.09
C ALA A 176 -2.96 -15.47 -10.00
N VAL A 177 -2.13 -15.03 -10.94
CA VAL A 177 -1.42 -15.90 -11.90
C VAL A 177 0.07 -16.04 -11.60
N LEU A 178 0.64 -15.06 -10.91
CA LEU A 178 1.99 -15.14 -10.34
C LEU A 178 1.95 -14.52 -8.94
N GLU A 179 2.38 -15.26 -7.97
CA GLU A 179 2.34 -14.83 -6.58
C GLU A 179 3.75 -14.63 -6.02
N ASN A 180 3.87 -13.65 -5.12
CA ASN A 180 5.04 -13.48 -4.27
C ASN A 180 6.36 -13.34 -5.04
N LEU A 181 6.34 -12.65 -6.18
CA LEU A 181 7.53 -12.38 -6.98
C LEU A 181 8.46 -11.45 -6.22
N VAL A 182 9.64 -11.92 -5.87
CA VAL A 182 10.67 -11.08 -5.25
C VAL A 182 11.27 -10.15 -6.29
N MET A 183 11.14 -8.85 -6.08
CA MET A 183 11.79 -7.81 -6.88
C MET A 183 13.11 -7.43 -6.22
N ARG A 184 14.18 -7.35 -7.01
CA ARG A 184 15.54 -7.19 -6.49
C ARG A 184 16.17 -5.88 -6.94
N ASP A 185 17.00 -5.30 -6.07
CA ASP A 185 17.87 -4.15 -6.28
C ASP A 185 19.32 -4.61 -6.03
N ASP A 186 19.79 -5.61 -6.81
CA ASP A 186 21.08 -6.29 -6.60
C ASP A 186 22.07 -6.14 -7.78
N GLY A 187 21.70 -5.41 -8.83
CA GLY A 187 22.51 -5.22 -10.03
C GLY A 187 22.59 -6.45 -10.93
N VAL A 188 21.77 -7.48 -10.66
CA VAL A 188 21.66 -8.67 -11.49
C VAL A 188 20.42 -8.57 -12.37
N ALA A 189 20.61 -8.72 -13.69
CA ALA A 189 19.50 -8.57 -14.63
C ALA A 189 18.23 -9.31 -14.16
N PRO A 190 17.04 -8.67 -14.21
CA PRO A 190 16.73 -7.46 -14.95
C PRO A 190 17.03 -6.13 -14.21
N ASP A 191 17.49 -6.16 -12.98
CA ASP A 191 18.03 -4.97 -12.33
C ASP A 191 19.35 -4.56 -13.01
N LEU A 192 19.55 -3.25 -13.23
CA LEU A 192 20.70 -2.73 -13.94
C LEU A 192 21.81 -2.23 -13.00
N ARG A 193 21.46 -1.92 -11.75
CA ARG A 193 22.41 -1.32 -10.83
C ARG A 193 22.03 -1.55 -9.37
N ALA A 194 22.87 -2.27 -8.66
CA ALA A 194 22.66 -2.57 -7.24
C ALA A 194 22.55 -1.32 -6.37
N GLY A 195 21.59 -1.31 -5.47
CA GLY A 195 21.45 -0.34 -4.41
C GLY A 195 21.08 1.07 -4.89
N ASP A 196 20.35 1.16 -6.00
CA ASP A 196 19.92 2.45 -6.53
C ASP A 196 18.44 2.77 -6.25
N GLY A 197 17.73 1.88 -5.55
CA GLY A 197 16.32 2.02 -5.20
C GLY A 197 15.36 1.73 -6.35
N GLU A 198 15.85 1.05 -7.40
CA GLU A 198 15.05 0.49 -8.47
C GLU A 198 15.02 -1.04 -8.32
N TYR A 199 13.86 -1.57 -8.08
CA TYR A 199 13.63 -3.01 -7.86
C TYR A 199 13.07 -3.61 -9.13
N ALA A 200 13.53 -4.78 -9.55
CA ALA A 200 13.10 -5.39 -10.78
C ALA A 200 12.88 -6.91 -10.69
N VAL A 201 11.94 -7.42 -11.51
CA VAL A 201 11.73 -8.84 -11.73
C VAL A 201 11.34 -9.12 -13.18
N SER A 202 11.88 -10.18 -13.78
CA SER A 202 11.52 -10.58 -15.14
C SER A 202 10.20 -11.35 -15.15
N LEU A 203 9.30 -10.94 -16.06
CA LEU A 203 8.05 -11.64 -16.37
C LEU A 203 8.21 -12.56 -17.59
N LYS A 204 9.42 -12.68 -18.16
CA LYS A 204 9.71 -13.49 -19.33
C LYS A 204 9.26 -14.93 -19.13
N ASP A 205 8.55 -15.45 -20.16
CA ASP A 205 8.05 -16.84 -20.21
C ASP A 205 7.13 -17.25 -19.05
N LYS A 206 6.66 -16.27 -18.25
CA LYS A 206 5.78 -16.51 -17.10
C LYS A 206 4.31 -16.24 -17.40
N LEU A 207 4.04 -15.35 -18.36
CA LEU A 207 2.70 -14.92 -18.73
C LEU A 207 2.47 -15.13 -20.24
N LYS A 208 1.23 -15.28 -20.65
CA LYS A 208 0.78 -15.31 -22.03
C LYS A 208 0.43 -13.90 -22.48
N ALA A 209 0.09 -13.73 -23.79
CA ALA A 209 -0.50 -12.49 -24.24
C ALA A 209 -1.87 -12.27 -23.55
N GLY A 210 -2.12 -11.06 -23.05
CA GLY A 210 -3.34 -10.70 -22.32
C GLY A 210 -3.18 -9.44 -21.51
N GLU A 211 -4.26 -9.06 -20.83
CA GLU A 211 -4.29 -7.92 -19.90
C GLU A 211 -4.07 -8.41 -18.48
N TYR A 212 -3.28 -7.66 -17.74
CA TYR A 212 -2.87 -8.00 -16.38
C TYR A 212 -2.76 -6.74 -15.54
N TYR A 213 -2.85 -6.92 -14.23
CA TYR A 213 -2.36 -5.92 -13.28
C TYR A 213 -1.46 -6.59 -12.23
N ALA A 214 -0.49 -5.84 -11.74
CA ALA A 214 0.41 -6.26 -10.68
C ALA A 214 0.18 -5.38 -9.45
N MET A 215 -0.04 -6.01 -8.29
CA MET A 215 0.07 -5.35 -7.00
C MET A 215 1.52 -5.47 -6.54
N VAL A 216 2.19 -4.34 -6.41
CA VAL A 216 3.57 -4.25 -5.92
C VAL A 216 3.53 -3.78 -4.48
N GLU A 217 4.15 -4.52 -3.59
CA GLU A 217 4.27 -4.20 -2.18
C GLU A 217 5.72 -3.90 -1.80
N ALA A 218 5.95 -2.82 -1.07
CA ALA A 218 7.24 -2.49 -0.48
C ALA A 218 7.11 -2.40 1.04
N ASN A 219 7.85 -3.25 1.72
CA ASN A 219 7.88 -3.31 3.18
C ASN A 219 9.29 -2.99 3.69
N ASN A 220 9.35 -2.18 4.73
CA ASN A 220 10.56 -1.86 5.46
C ASN A 220 10.33 -2.01 6.96
N ASP A 221 11.16 -2.78 7.61
CA ASP A 221 11.19 -2.97 9.07
C ASP A 221 12.12 -1.97 9.80
N GLY A 222 12.69 -1.01 9.05
CA GLY A 222 13.67 -0.06 9.52
C GLY A 222 15.10 -0.34 9.00
N SER A 223 15.26 -1.34 8.15
CA SER A 223 16.58 -1.69 7.56
C SER A 223 16.89 -0.90 6.28
N ALA A 224 15.87 -0.32 5.63
CA ALA A 224 16.05 0.47 4.41
C ALA A 224 16.78 1.79 4.70
N VAL A 225 17.51 2.25 3.69
CA VAL A 225 18.27 3.49 3.75
C VAL A 225 18.07 4.32 2.47
N ILE A 226 18.30 5.62 2.56
CA ILE A 226 18.32 6.50 1.38
C ILE A 226 19.45 6.05 0.46
N ALA A 227 19.12 5.76 -0.80
CA ALA A 227 20.10 5.43 -1.82
C ALA A 227 20.94 6.65 -2.11
N SER A 228 22.23 6.55 -1.88
CA SER A 228 23.18 7.59 -2.26
C SER A 228 23.47 7.42 -3.75
N LEU A 229 22.95 8.31 -4.59
CA LEU A 229 23.33 8.40 -5.99
C LEU A 229 24.79 8.84 -6.12
N GLY A 230 25.67 7.86 -5.87
CA GLY A 230 27.06 7.88 -6.20
C GLY A 230 27.89 9.00 -5.61
N ALA A 231 28.68 8.68 -4.69
CA ALA A 231 30.02 9.23 -4.67
C ALA A 231 30.72 8.78 -5.98
N LEU A 232 30.57 9.54 -7.05
CA LEU A 232 31.51 9.52 -8.18
C LEU A 232 32.90 9.97 -7.74
N VAL A 233 33.07 10.28 -6.47
CA VAL A 233 34.34 10.67 -5.83
C VAL A 233 34.88 9.44 -5.09
N LYS A 234 35.90 8.86 -5.65
CA LYS A 234 36.66 7.76 -5.06
C LYS A 234 37.05 8.12 -3.62
N GLY A 235 36.49 7.44 -2.63
CA GLY A 235 36.82 7.58 -1.22
C GLY A 235 35.85 8.40 -0.36
N ALA A 236 34.77 8.97 -0.89
CA ALA A 236 33.74 9.57 -0.05
C ALA A 236 32.94 8.47 0.66
N ARG A 237 32.92 8.46 1.98
CA ARG A 237 31.93 7.69 2.75
C ARG A 237 30.59 8.36 2.52
N THR A 238 29.69 7.67 1.86
CA THR A 238 28.29 8.05 1.81
C THR A 238 27.67 7.66 3.14
N GLU A 239 27.27 8.64 3.93
CA GLU A 239 26.44 8.38 5.11
C GLU A 239 25.08 7.89 4.60
N GLU A 240 24.76 6.63 4.87
CA GLU A 240 23.45 6.06 4.60
C GLU A 240 22.50 6.54 5.70
N THR A 241 21.45 7.25 5.31
CA THR A 241 20.43 7.71 6.25
C THR A 241 19.36 6.63 6.37
N PRO A 242 19.16 6.03 7.55
CA PRO A 242 18.10 5.07 7.77
C PRO A 242 16.72 5.66 7.48
N VAL A 243 15.84 4.85 6.94
CA VAL A 243 14.43 5.18 6.72
C VAL A 243 13.60 4.41 7.74
N GLU A 244 12.66 5.09 8.37
CA GLU A 244 11.74 4.46 9.31
C GLU A 244 10.95 3.32 8.67
N ALA A 245 10.38 2.46 9.52
CA ALA A 245 9.54 1.35 9.05
C ALA A 245 8.29 1.86 8.34
N PHE A 246 7.98 1.29 7.18
CA PHE A 246 6.81 1.64 6.35
C PHE A 246 6.27 0.42 5.60
N GLN A 247 5.07 0.56 5.08
CA GLN A 247 4.45 -0.33 4.09
C GLN A 247 3.86 0.53 2.97
N ARG A 248 4.05 0.12 1.71
CA ARG A 248 3.50 0.79 0.53
C ARG A 248 3.05 -0.23 -0.49
N GLU A 249 2.01 0.14 -1.22
CA GLU A 249 1.51 -0.63 -2.37
C GLU A 249 1.38 0.27 -3.60
N ALA A 250 1.48 -0.34 -4.75
CA ALA A 250 1.21 0.29 -6.04
C ALA A 250 0.60 -0.73 -7.00
N GLU A 251 -0.44 -0.32 -7.70
CA GLU A 251 -1.02 -1.09 -8.79
C GLU A 251 -0.38 -0.69 -10.13
N VAL A 252 -0.08 -1.68 -10.95
CA VAL A 252 0.51 -1.50 -12.27
C VAL A 252 -0.28 -2.32 -13.28
N SER A 253 -1.10 -1.66 -14.09
CA SER A 253 -1.81 -2.32 -15.19
C SER A 253 -0.93 -2.39 -16.44
N PHE A 254 -0.96 -3.53 -17.14
CA PHE A 254 -0.15 -3.74 -18.34
C PHE A 254 -0.75 -4.79 -19.28
N THR A 255 -0.34 -4.75 -20.55
CA THR A 255 -0.71 -5.72 -21.59
C THR A 255 0.54 -6.39 -22.16
N LEU A 256 0.50 -7.69 -22.37
CA LEU A 256 1.57 -8.49 -22.99
C LEU A 256 1.14 -9.08 -24.31
#